data_958fb7f9d616630453102d7c47737475
#
_entry.id   958fb7f9d616630453102d7c47737475
#
_cell.length_a   1.000
_cell.length_b   1.000
_cell.length_c   1.000
_cell.angle_alpha   90.00
_cell.angle_beta   90.00
_cell.angle_gamma   90.00
#
_symmetry.space_group_name_H-M   'P 1'
#
loop_
_entity.id
_entity.type
_entity.pdbx_description
1 polymer ?
#
loop_
_entity_poly.entity_id
_entity_poly.type
_entity_poly.pdbx_seq_one_letter_code
_entity_poly.pdbx_strand_id
1 'polypeptide(L)'
;DRAIVLLLYEMALAPEEADMQSADGSWTTVALAAVPLGALVRVRPGGRIPLDGTITAGSSAVNQASVTGESLPVDKTPGDSVFGGTINETGELELKVTAAANDSTLARIIHAVEQAQGTRAPTQTFIDRFAAVYTPAVFVMALAVALLSPLLLDWTWLQALYKALVLLVIACPCALVVSTPVTLVSGLATAARRGILIKGGTYLEEARSLRAVALDKTGTLTEGKPSLVDWQVWNGADAAAVRHLAASLAGRSDHPVSKAIAQGLADTGQPALGTVDGFAALAGQGVQGRIAGKSYVL
;
A
#
# COMPACT_ATOMS: atom_id res chain seq x y z
N ASP A 1 -12.87 -6.56 -2.35
CA ASP A 1 -12.91 -6.07 -1.52
C ASP A 1 -12.70 -4.67 -0.98
N ARG A 2 -13.85 -4.01 -0.79
CA ARG A 2 -13.95 -2.70 -0.13
C ARG A 2 -13.20 -2.66 1.23
N ALA A 3 -13.08 -3.78 1.94
CA ALA A 3 -12.40 -3.85 3.22
C ALA A 3 -10.89 -3.64 3.11
N ILE A 4 -10.24 -4.13 2.05
CA ILE A 4 -8.78 -3.94 1.85
C ILE A 4 -8.50 -2.51 1.38
N VAL A 5 -9.35 -1.97 0.51
CA VAL A 5 -9.26 -0.56 0.09
C VAL A 5 -9.55 0.35 1.29
N LEU A 6 -10.52 0.03 2.15
CA LEU A 6 -10.79 0.75 3.39
C LEU A 6 -9.63 0.63 4.40
N LEU A 7 -9.00 -0.54 4.55
CA LEU A 7 -7.85 -0.74 5.43
C LEU A 7 -6.61 0.03 4.90
N LEU A 8 -6.37 0.03 3.60
CA LEU A 8 -5.34 0.86 2.98
C LEU A 8 -5.70 2.35 3.08
N TYR A 9 -6.99 2.68 3.01
CA TYR A 9 -7.51 4.04 3.19
C TYR A 9 -7.40 4.47 4.66
N GLU A 10 -7.73 3.63 5.63
CA GLU A 10 -7.54 3.93 7.06
C GLU A 10 -6.07 3.95 7.49
N MET A 11 -5.20 3.16 6.88
CA MET A 11 -3.75 3.18 7.15
C MET A 11 -3.02 4.33 6.44
N ALA A 12 -3.57 4.87 5.35
CA ALA A 12 -2.96 5.91 4.51
C ALA A 12 -3.73 7.22 4.48
N LEU A 13 -4.69 7.42 5.40
CA LEU A 13 -5.50 8.65 5.44
C LEU A 13 -4.61 9.88 5.56
N ALA A 14 -4.60 10.68 4.49
CA ALA A 14 -4.29 12.10 4.63
C ALA A 14 -5.26 12.67 5.69
N PRO A 15 -4.81 13.58 6.55
CA PRO A 15 -5.70 14.23 7.49
C PRO A 15 -6.87 14.87 6.72
N GLU A 16 -8.05 14.88 7.29
CA GLU A 16 -9.22 15.53 6.67
C GLU A 16 -9.07 17.06 6.65
N GLU A 17 -8.17 17.60 7.46
CA GLU A 17 -7.92 19.01 7.69
C GLU A 17 -6.44 19.36 7.58
N ALA A 18 -6.14 20.62 7.28
CA ALA A 18 -4.79 21.16 7.21
C ALA A 18 -4.72 22.54 7.89
N ASP A 19 -3.59 22.79 8.57
CA ASP A 19 -3.27 24.14 9.10
C ASP A 19 -2.74 25.00 7.96
N MET A 20 -3.59 25.85 7.38
CA MET A 20 -3.26 26.73 6.25
C MET A 20 -3.01 28.16 6.74
N GLN A 21 -2.03 28.83 6.13
CA GLN A 21 -1.81 30.24 6.38
C GLN A 21 -2.82 31.09 5.60
N SER A 22 -3.55 31.92 6.31
CA SER A 22 -4.48 32.91 5.75
C SER A 22 -3.73 34.12 5.20
N ALA A 23 -4.42 34.97 4.40
CA ALA A 23 -3.83 36.18 3.80
C ALA A 23 -3.35 37.24 4.83
N ASP A 24 -3.87 37.16 6.05
CA ASP A 24 -3.45 38.04 7.17
C ASP A 24 -2.23 37.47 7.93
N GLY A 25 -1.68 36.32 7.51
CA GLY A 25 -0.55 35.63 8.15
C GLY A 25 -0.93 34.71 9.31
N SER A 26 -2.20 34.66 9.71
CA SER A 26 -2.68 33.76 10.75
C SER A 26 -2.79 32.31 10.23
N TRP A 27 -2.67 31.35 11.16
CA TRP A 27 -2.84 29.93 10.84
C TRP A 27 -4.26 29.49 11.20
N THR A 28 -4.97 28.92 10.23
CA THR A 28 -6.34 28.42 10.40
C THR A 28 -6.44 26.97 9.92
N THR A 29 -7.16 26.14 10.68
CA THR A 29 -7.44 24.77 10.27
C THR A 29 -8.60 24.77 9.29
N VAL A 30 -8.39 24.21 8.11
CA VAL A 30 -9.37 24.15 7.02
C VAL A 30 -9.50 22.71 6.50
N ALA A 31 -10.66 22.40 5.93
CA ALA A 31 -10.85 21.11 5.27
C ALA A 31 -9.87 20.96 4.09
N LEU A 32 -9.32 19.76 3.90
CA LEU A 32 -8.30 19.48 2.88
C LEU A 32 -8.75 19.88 1.46
N ALA A 33 -10.03 19.64 1.14
CA ALA A 33 -10.62 20.00 -0.15
C ALA A 33 -10.68 21.52 -0.42
N ALA A 34 -10.57 22.33 0.64
CA ALA A 34 -10.60 23.80 0.53
C ALA A 34 -9.21 24.44 0.38
N VAL A 35 -8.13 23.64 0.47
CA VAL A 35 -6.76 24.13 0.35
C VAL A 35 -6.41 24.37 -1.12
N PRO A 36 -6.14 25.64 -1.56
CA PRO A 36 -5.82 25.90 -2.95
C PRO A 36 -4.37 25.56 -3.27
N LEU A 37 -4.09 25.35 -4.57
CA LEU A 37 -2.71 25.21 -5.06
C LEU A 37 -1.89 26.46 -4.71
N GLY A 38 -0.66 26.23 -4.26
CA GLY A 38 0.25 27.29 -3.86
C GLY A 38 0.03 27.84 -2.45
N ALA A 39 -0.97 27.37 -1.71
CA ALA A 39 -1.17 27.70 -0.31
C ALA A 39 0.02 27.25 0.55
N LEU A 40 0.30 27.98 1.62
CA LEU A 40 1.24 27.56 2.65
C LEU A 40 0.50 26.75 3.73
N VAL A 41 1.04 25.57 4.03
CA VAL A 41 0.51 24.65 5.03
C VAL A 41 1.60 24.30 6.01
N ARG A 42 1.26 24.25 7.30
CA ARG A 42 2.15 23.87 8.39
C ARG A 42 1.86 22.46 8.87
N VAL A 43 2.94 21.69 9.09
CA VAL A 43 2.87 20.33 9.63
C VAL A 43 3.77 20.22 10.85
N ARG A 44 3.18 19.92 12.00
CA ARG A 44 3.88 19.76 13.26
C ARG A 44 4.57 18.39 13.34
N PRO A 45 5.56 18.23 14.24
CA PRO A 45 6.15 16.92 14.53
C PRO A 45 5.09 15.89 14.93
N GLY A 46 5.21 14.67 14.38
CA GLY A 46 4.23 13.59 14.54
C GLY A 46 2.99 13.72 13.64
N GLY A 47 2.81 14.86 12.95
CA GLY A 47 1.68 15.12 12.07
C GLY A 47 1.84 14.45 10.71
N ARG A 48 0.72 14.07 10.10
CA ARG A 48 0.69 13.61 8.70
C ARG A 48 0.73 14.82 7.77
N ILE A 49 1.50 14.71 6.69
CA ILE A 49 1.54 15.71 5.62
C ILE A 49 0.23 15.63 4.85
N PRO A 50 -0.54 16.74 4.78
CA PRO A 50 -1.89 16.68 4.22
C PRO A 50 -1.94 16.59 2.71
N LEU A 51 -1.03 17.27 2.01
CA LEU A 51 -0.98 17.39 0.54
C LEU A 51 0.45 17.30 0.04
N ASP A 52 0.61 16.97 -1.24
CA ASP A 52 1.90 17.04 -1.91
C ASP A 52 2.36 18.51 -1.96
N GLY A 53 3.61 18.74 -1.64
CA GLY A 53 4.15 20.09 -1.59
C GLY A 53 5.66 20.16 -1.64
N THR A 54 6.18 21.38 -1.68
CA THR A 54 7.61 21.68 -1.53
C THR A 54 7.83 22.43 -0.23
N ILE A 55 8.81 22.01 0.55
CA ILE A 55 9.16 22.63 1.82
C ILE A 55 9.69 24.05 1.55
N THR A 56 9.13 25.02 2.25
CA THR A 56 9.56 26.43 2.20
C THR A 56 10.34 26.84 3.43
N ALA A 57 10.02 26.25 4.59
CA ALA A 57 10.72 26.50 5.84
C ALA A 57 10.71 25.25 6.74
N GLY A 58 11.69 25.16 7.62
CA GLY A 58 11.87 24.03 8.53
C GLY A 58 12.72 22.90 7.94
N SER A 59 13.10 21.94 8.79
CA SER A 59 13.75 20.71 8.40
C SER A 59 13.33 19.59 9.32
N SER A 60 13.14 18.38 8.78
CA SER A 60 12.64 17.24 9.54
C SER A 60 12.98 15.93 8.83
N ALA A 61 13.00 14.86 9.60
CA ALA A 61 12.93 13.50 9.07
C ALA A 61 11.46 13.18 8.72
N VAL A 62 11.21 12.75 7.49
CA VAL A 62 9.87 12.40 7.00
C VAL A 62 9.81 10.92 6.67
N ASN A 63 8.89 10.20 7.30
CA ASN A 63 8.62 8.81 7.01
C ASN A 63 7.72 8.71 5.79
N GLN A 64 8.30 8.28 4.69
CA GLN A 64 7.63 8.16 3.39
C GLN A 64 7.26 6.71 3.03
N ALA A 65 7.29 5.79 3.99
CA ALA A 65 7.02 4.37 3.75
C ALA A 65 5.68 4.09 3.06
N SER A 66 4.65 4.90 3.34
CA SER A 66 3.33 4.79 2.69
C SER A 66 3.32 5.06 1.19
N VAL A 67 4.34 5.77 0.66
CA VAL A 67 4.44 6.15 -0.76
C VAL A 67 5.61 5.44 -1.44
N THR A 68 6.78 5.39 -0.78
CA THR A 68 8.01 4.84 -1.36
C THR A 68 8.26 3.37 -1.00
N GLY A 69 7.61 2.86 0.05
CA GLY A 69 7.88 1.55 0.62
C GLY A 69 9.14 1.47 1.48
N GLU A 70 9.97 2.52 1.53
CA GLU A 70 11.20 2.53 2.32
C GLU A 70 10.92 2.84 3.79
N SER A 71 11.37 1.97 4.69
CA SER A 71 11.09 2.06 6.13
C SER A 71 11.90 3.14 6.86
N LEU A 72 12.99 3.62 6.24
CA LEU A 72 13.82 4.64 6.85
C LEU A 72 13.25 6.03 6.55
N PRO A 73 13.07 6.89 7.56
CA PRO A 73 12.74 8.28 7.34
C PRO A 73 13.82 8.99 6.52
N VAL A 74 13.41 9.91 5.69
CA VAL A 74 14.29 10.71 4.83
C VAL A 74 14.36 12.13 5.37
N ASP A 75 15.59 12.62 5.60
CA ASP A 75 15.79 14.02 5.99
C ASP A 75 15.37 14.96 4.87
N LYS A 76 14.58 15.94 5.21
CA LYS A 76 13.99 16.93 4.31
C LYS A 76 14.32 18.35 4.76
N THR A 77 14.66 19.18 3.80
CA THR A 77 15.07 20.59 3.97
C THR A 77 14.32 21.50 3.01
N PRO A 78 14.35 22.82 3.17
CA PRO A 78 13.73 23.75 2.23
C PRO A 78 14.16 23.48 0.78
N GLY A 79 13.18 23.41 -0.13
CA GLY A 79 13.35 23.04 -1.53
C GLY A 79 13.02 21.57 -1.85
N ASP A 80 12.98 20.68 -0.86
CA ASP A 80 12.64 19.29 -1.07
C ASP A 80 11.13 19.07 -1.23
N SER A 81 10.78 18.07 -2.04
CA SER A 81 9.39 17.64 -2.21
C SER A 81 8.96 16.67 -1.12
N VAL A 82 7.72 16.81 -0.67
CA VAL A 82 7.05 15.91 0.27
C VAL A 82 5.71 15.46 -0.28
N PHE A 83 5.23 14.31 0.17
CA PHE A 83 4.03 13.66 -0.35
C PHE A 83 2.93 13.60 0.72
N GLY A 84 1.69 13.84 0.29
CA GLY A 84 0.52 13.66 1.13
C GLY A 84 0.41 12.24 1.69
N GLY A 85 -0.04 12.12 2.95
CA GLY A 85 -0.15 10.84 3.65
C GLY A 85 1.12 10.34 4.32
N THR A 86 2.29 10.98 4.09
CA THR A 86 3.55 10.69 4.79
C THR A 86 3.57 11.33 6.18
N ILE A 87 4.47 10.89 7.07
CA ILE A 87 4.51 11.34 8.47
C ILE A 87 5.73 12.21 8.70
N ASN A 88 5.51 13.42 9.20
CA ASN A 88 6.55 14.31 9.67
C ASN A 88 6.99 13.91 11.08
N GLU A 89 8.28 13.58 11.32
CA GLU A 89 8.69 12.99 12.60
C GLU A 89 9.25 13.99 13.59
N THR A 90 10.21 14.83 13.21
CA THR A 90 11.07 15.52 14.20
C THR A 90 10.91 17.03 14.27
N GLY A 91 10.81 17.72 13.15
CA GLY A 91 10.75 19.19 13.06
C GLY A 91 9.40 19.69 12.57
N GLU A 92 9.10 20.96 12.82
CA GLU A 92 7.97 21.63 12.15
C GLU A 92 8.35 21.95 10.71
N LEU A 93 7.44 21.69 9.78
CA LEU A 93 7.60 21.96 8.36
C LEU A 93 6.54 22.93 7.86
N GLU A 94 6.96 23.92 7.09
CA GLU A 94 6.05 24.71 6.24
C GLU A 94 6.25 24.29 4.80
N LEU A 95 5.16 24.02 4.10
CA LEU A 95 5.19 23.55 2.72
C LEU A 95 4.23 24.34 1.84
N LYS A 96 4.66 24.57 0.61
CA LYS A 96 3.83 25.14 -0.44
C LYS A 96 3.17 24.02 -1.21
N VAL A 97 1.85 23.99 -1.24
CA VAL A 97 1.05 22.93 -1.89
C VAL A 97 1.27 22.95 -3.41
N THR A 98 1.59 21.77 -3.97
CA THR A 98 1.87 21.59 -5.40
C THR A 98 0.82 20.75 -6.13
N ALA A 99 -0.01 20.00 -5.42
CA ALA A 99 -1.10 19.22 -6.00
C ALA A 99 -2.38 19.35 -5.17
N ALA A 100 -3.53 19.38 -5.84
CA ALA A 100 -4.83 19.36 -5.18
C ALA A 100 -5.09 17.99 -4.52
N ALA A 101 -6.02 17.94 -3.56
CA ALA A 101 -6.33 16.72 -2.80
C ALA A 101 -6.65 15.50 -3.71
N ASN A 102 -7.42 15.72 -4.77
CA ASN A 102 -7.83 14.67 -5.71
C ASN A 102 -6.74 14.30 -6.74
N ASP A 103 -5.66 15.07 -6.83
CA ASP A 103 -4.57 14.87 -7.79
C ASP A 103 -3.22 14.62 -7.09
N SER A 104 -3.26 14.36 -5.79
CA SER A 104 -2.09 14.01 -4.99
C SER A 104 -1.52 12.66 -5.44
N THR A 105 -0.24 12.42 -5.15
CA THR A 105 0.43 11.15 -5.43
C THR A 105 -0.33 9.97 -4.81
N LEU A 106 -0.84 10.13 -3.59
CA LEU A 106 -1.66 9.12 -2.92
C LEU A 106 -2.98 8.86 -3.66
N ALA A 107 -3.69 9.91 -4.10
CA ALA A 107 -4.93 9.76 -4.87
C ALA A 107 -4.69 9.00 -6.19
N ARG A 108 -3.61 9.31 -6.91
CA ARG A 108 -3.21 8.60 -8.13
C ARG A 108 -2.90 7.13 -7.89
N ILE A 109 -2.25 6.78 -6.78
CA ILE A 109 -2.00 5.39 -6.38
C ILE A 109 -3.33 4.66 -6.14
N ILE A 110 -4.26 5.27 -5.39
CA ILE A 110 -5.59 4.70 -5.10
C ILE A 110 -6.35 4.45 -6.41
N HIS A 111 -6.41 5.44 -7.31
CA HIS A 111 -7.08 5.28 -8.61
C HIS A 111 -6.44 4.19 -9.48
N ALA A 112 -5.11 4.07 -9.49
CA ALA A 112 -4.41 3.00 -10.20
C ALA A 112 -4.78 1.62 -9.65
N VAL A 113 -4.89 1.48 -8.32
CA VAL A 113 -5.32 0.23 -7.66
C VAL A 113 -6.78 -0.09 -7.99
N GLU A 114 -7.69 0.90 -7.95
CA GLU A 114 -9.10 0.70 -8.30
C GLU A 114 -9.28 0.26 -9.76
N GLN A 115 -8.59 0.89 -10.70
CA GLN A 115 -8.62 0.50 -12.11
C GLN A 115 -8.07 -0.92 -12.34
N ALA A 116 -7.02 -1.31 -11.59
CA ALA A 116 -6.45 -2.65 -11.70
C ALA A 116 -7.39 -3.75 -11.17
N GLN A 117 -8.28 -3.44 -10.23
CA GLN A 117 -9.23 -4.42 -9.66
C GLN A 117 -10.38 -4.79 -10.60
N GLY A 118 -10.68 -3.98 -11.64
CA GLY A 118 -11.80 -4.19 -12.56
C GLY A 118 -11.55 -5.22 -13.67
N THR A 119 -10.38 -5.83 -13.79
CA THR A 119 -10.05 -6.75 -14.87
C THR A 119 -10.62 -8.15 -14.64
N ARG A 120 -11.54 -8.57 -15.56
CA ARG A 120 -12.09 -9.93 -15.55
C ARG A 120 -11.08 -10.93 -16.13
N ALA A 121 -11.06 -12.14 -15.59
CA ALA A 121 -10.20 -13.21 -16.08
C ALA A 121 -10.48 -13.53 -17.57
N PRO A 122 -9.44 -13.83 -18.39
CA PRO A 122 -9.59 -14.15 -19.80
C PRO A 122 -10.57 -15.29 -20.06
N THR A 123 -10.51 -16.35 -19.26
CA THR A 123 -11.43 -17.50 -19.35
C THR A 123 -12.88 -17.10 -19.10
N GLN A 124 -13.13 -16.23 -18.13
CA GLN A 124 -14.48 -15.71 -17.86
C GLN A 124 -15.01 -14.90 -19.05
N THR A 125 -14.19 -14.03 -19.61
CA THR A 125 -14.54 -13.23 -20.80
C THR A 125 -14.85 -14.11 -22.01
N PHE A 126 -14.10 -15.20 -22.21
CA PHE A 126 -14.36 -16.17 -23.29
C PHE A 126 -15.72 -16.85 -23.09
N ILE A 127 -16.00 -17.33 -21.89
CA ILE A 127 -17.27 -18.01 -21.57
C ILE A 127 -18.47 -17.06 -21.73
N ASP A 128 -18.34 -15.81 -21.27
CA ASP A 128 -19.40 -14.81 -21.44
C ASP A 128 -19.70 -14.55 -22.92
N ARG A 129 -18.66 -14.42 -23.77
CA ARG A 129 -18.82 -14.25 -25.22
C ARG A 129 -19.43 -15.48 -25.88
N PHE A 130 -18.98 -16.67 -25.50
CA PHE A 130 -19.55 -17.93 -26.00
C PHE A 130 -21.02 -18.03 -25.64
N ALA A 131 -21.38 -17.79 -24.38
CA ALA A 131 -22.76 -17.87 -23.91
C ALA A 131 -23.66 -16.83 -24.60
N ALA A 132 -23.17 -15.64 -24.89
CA ALA A 132 -23.91 -14.58 -25.58
C ALA A 132 -24.32 -14.95 -27.00
N VAL A 133 -23.59 -15.83 -27.67
CA VAL A 133 -23.93 -16.33 -29.04
C VAL A 133 -24.65 -17.67 -28.96
N TYR A 134 -24.15 -18.57 -28.14
CA TYR A 134 -24.65 -19.95 -28.05
C TYR A 134 -26.09 -20.00 -27.52
N THR A 135 -26.41 -19.25 -26.46
CA THR A 135 -27.76 -19.29 -25.84
C THR A 135 -28.87 -18.82 -26.80
N PRO A 136 -28.74 -17.68 -27.50
CA PRO A 136 -29.73 -17.30 -28.50
C PRO A 136 -29.83 -18.31 -29.68
N ALA A 137 -28.70 -18.89 -30.11
CA ALA A 137 -28.71 -19.87 -31.20
C ALA A 137 -29.50 -21.14 -30.82
N VAL A 138 -29.29 -21.66 -29.59
CA VAL A 138 -30.04 -22.80 -29.08
C VAL A 138 -31.54 -22.47 -28.93
N PHE A 139 -31.85 -21.25 -28.48
CA PHE A 139 -33.22 -20.80 -28.37
C PHE A 139 -33.94 -20.74 -29.72
N VAL A 140 -33.29 -20.18 -30.75
CA VAL A 140 -33.82 -20.16 -32.15
C VAL A 140 -33.99 -21.56 -32.68
N MET A 141 -33.03 -22.47 -32.41
CA MET A 141 -33.13 -23.87 -32.85
C MET A 141 -34.29 -24.59 -32.16
N ALA A 142 -34.49 -24.38 -30.83
CA ALA A 142 -35.64 -24.95 -30.12
C ALA A 142 -36.97 -24.43 -30.64
N LEU A 143 -37.04 -23.13 -30.96
CA LEU A 143 -38.23 -22.52 -31.59
C LEU A 143 -38.49 -23.12 -32.98
N ALA A 144 -37.45 -23.31 -33.78
CA ALA A 144 -37.57 -23.97 -35.09
C ALA A 144 -38.10 -25.42 -34.93
N VAL A 145 -37.58 -26.19 -34.00
CA VAL A 145 -38.11 -27.54 -33.69
C VAL A 145 -39.59 -27.49 -33.29
N ALA A 146 -39.99 -26.57 -32.38
CA ALA A 146 -41.35 -26.45 -31.95
C ALA A 146 -42.34 -26.11 -33.09
N LEU A 147 -41.94 -25.25 -34.03
CA LEU A 147 -42.78 -24.76 -35.11
C LEU A 147 -42.75 -25.64 -36.39
N LEU A 148 -41.58 -26.14 -36.77
CA LEU A 148 -41.43 -26.88 -38.04
C LEU A 148 -41.72 -28.37 -37.89
N SER A 149 -41.50 -29.00 -36.72
CA SER A 149 -41.69 -30.45 -36.57
C SER A 149 -43.16 -30.87 -36.76
N PRO A 150 -44.19 -30.16 -36.29
CA PRO A 150 -45.58 -30.50 -36.56
C PRO A 150 -45.94 -30.43 -38.06
N LEU A 151 -45.25 -29.57 -38.83
CA LEU A 151 -45.51 -29.35 -40.23
C LEU A 151 -44.80 -30.36 -41.14
N LEU A 152 -43.61 -30.85 -40.69
CA LEU A 152 -42.70 -31.67 -41.53
C LEU A 152 -42.62 -33.14 -41.11
N LEU A 153 -42.92 -33.47 -39.84
CA LEU A 153 -42.67 -34.77 -39.22
C LEU A 153 -43.93 -35.42 -38.62
N ASP A 154 -45.11 -34.93 -38.90
CA ASP A 154 -46.40 -35.44 -38.39
C ASP A 154 -46.48 -35.51 -36.84
N TRP A 155 -45.70 -34.72 -36.15
CA TRP A 155 -45.74 -34.66 -34.69
C TRP A 155 -46.94 -33.80 -34.23
N THR A 156 -47.51 -34.20 -33.08
CA THR A 156 -48.47 -33.29 -32.42
C THR A 156 -47.77 -32.07 -31.86
N TRP A 157 -48.47 -30.95 -31.81
CA TRP A 157 -47.94 -29.69 -31.23
C TRP A 157 -47.37 -29.90 -29.82
N LEU A 158 -48.03 -30.74 -29.02
CA LEU A 158 -47.58 -31.03 -27.66
C LEU A 158 -46.25 -31.82 -27.65
N GLN A 159 -46.06 -32.79 -28.59
CA GLN A 159 -44.83 -33.54 -28.72
C GLN A 159 -43.68 -32.64 -29.19
N ALA A 160 -43.93 -31.75 -30.16
CA ALA A 160 -42.94 -30.79 -30.66
C ALA A 160 -42.49 -29.82 -29.57
N LEU A 161 -43.46 -29.27 -28.80
CA LEU A 161 -43.18 -28.40 -27.67
C LEU A 161 -42.34 -29.14 -26.59
N TYR A 162 -42.74 -30.35 -26.23
CA TYR A 162 -42.00 -31.17 -25.25
C TYR A 162 -40.54 -31.39 -25.70
N LYS A 163 -40.32 -31.77 -26.95
CA LYS A 163 -39.01 -32.00 -27.52
C LYS A 163 -38.14 -30.72 -27.58
N ALA A 164 -38.76 -29.58 -27.93
CA ALA A 164 -38.10 -28.26 -27.89
C ALA A 164 -37.66 -27.86 -26.48
N LEU A 165 -38.50 -28.09 -25.49
CA LEU A 165 -38.17 -27.82 -24.08
C LEU A 165 -37.04 -28.76 -23.58
N VAL A 166 -37.06 -30.06 -23.94
CA VAL A 166 -36.01 -31.01 -23.64
C VAL A 166 -34.68 -30.56 -24.28
N LEU A 167 -34.73 -30.09 -25.55
CA LEU A 167 -33.55 -29.54 -26.21
C LEU A 167 -32.97 -28.35 -25.44
N LEU A 168 -33.75 -27.40 -24.99
CA LEU A 168 -33.31 -26.25 -24.20
C LEU A 168 -32.64 -26.68 -22.91
N VAL A 169 -33.20 -27.64 -22.19
CA VAL A 169 -32.64 -28.14 -20.93
C VAL A 169 -31.27 -28.84 -21.15
N ILE A 170 -31.22 -29.74 -22.16
CA ILE A 170 -29.97 -30.50 -22.44
C ILE A 170 -28.87 -29.62 -23.01
N ALA A 171 -29.22 -28.64 -23.84
CA ALA A 171 -28.25 -27.75 -24.48
C ALA A 171 -27.80 -26.59 -23.57
N CYS A 172 -28.33 -26.49 -22.34
CA CYS A 172 -27.89 -25.43 -21.41
C CYS A 172 -26.43 -25.65 -20.99
N PRO A 173 -25.48 -24.71 -21.23
CA PRO A 173 -24.11 -24.81 -20.74
C PRO A 173 -23.96 -24.36 -19.30
N CYS A 174 -25.00 -24.56 -18.47
CA CYS A 174 -25.11 -23.99 -17.13
C CYS A 174 -23.95 -24.40 -16.22
N ALA A 175 -23.49 -25.66 -16.31
CA ALA A 175 -22.37 -26.15 -15.53
C ALA A 175 -21.06 -25.41 -15.87
N LEU A 176 -20.82 -25.12 -17.17
CA LEU A 176 -19.63 -24.41 -17.62
C LEU A 176 -19.65 -22.95 -17.17
N VAL A 177 -20.80 -22.28 -17.29
CA VAL A 177 -20.97 -20.85 -16.94
C VAL A 177 -20.82 -20.64 -15.42
N VAL A 178 -21.28 -21.60 -14.60
CA VAL A 178 -21.22 -21.48 -13.12
C VAL A 178 -19.87 -21.95 -12.58
N SER A 179 -19.24 -22.98 -13.16
CA SER A 179 -18.01 -23.58 -12.60
C SER A 179 -16.83 -22.61 -12.59
N THR A 180 -16.67 -21.78 -13.63
CA THR A 180 -15.51 -20.87 -13.75
C THR A 180 -15.49 -19.80 -12.67
N PRO A 181 -16.53 -18.95 -12.47
CA PRO A 181 -16.50 -17.96 -11.40
C PRO A 181 -16.40 -18.59 -10.01
N VAL A 182 -17.05 -19.74 -9.78
CA VAL A 182 -16.97 -20.46 -8.50
C VAL A 182 -15.53 -20.93 -8.23
N THR A 183 -14.84 -21.48 -9.22
CA THR A 183 -13.45 -21.92 -9.08
C THR A 183 -12.51 -20.74 -8.78
N LEU A 184 -12.65 -19.62 -9.50
CA LEU A 184 -11.85 -18.40 -9.27
C LEU A 184 -12.10 -17.82 -7.88
N VAL A 185 -13.36 -17.66 -7.48
CA VAL A 185 -13.72 -17.13 -6.15
C VAL A 185 -13.21 -18.05 -5.05
N SER A 186 -13.35 -19.37 -5.20
CA SER A 186 -12.85 -20.36 -4.24
C SER A 186 -11.32 -20.32 -4.14
N GLY A 187 -10.62 -20.21 -5.27
CA GLY A 187 -9.17 -20.06 -5.34
C GLY A 187 -8.68 -18.80 -4.64
N LEU A 188 -9.28 -17.65 -4.95
CA LEU A 188 -8.96 -16.37 -4.31
C LEU A 188 -9.27 -16.38 -2.81
N ALA A 189 -10.41 -16.94 -2.39
CA ALA A 189 -10.76 -17.06 -0.99
C ALA A 189 -9.79 -17.97 -0.23
N THR A 190 -9.35 -19.08 -0.85
CA THR A 190 -8.36 -20.00 -0.24
C THR A 190 -7.00 -19.35 -0.10
N ALA A 191 -6.55 -18.58 -1.09
CA ALA A 191 -5.32 -17.79 -1.04
C ALA A 191 -5.40 -16.74 0.09
N ALA A 192 -6.50 -15.98 0.13
CA ALA A 192 -6.72 -14.93 1.14
C ALA A 192 -6.73 -15.49 2.59
N ARG A 193 -7.32 -16.67 2.82
CA ARG A 193 -7.29 -17.35 4.14
C ARG A 193 -5.88 -17.72 4.57
N ARG A 194 -4.93 -17.84 3.65
CA ARG A 194 -3.51 -18.10 3.92
C ARG A 194 -2.67 -16.83 3.93
N GLY A 195 -3.29 -15.65 3.90
CA GLY A 195 -2.61 -14.35 3.86
C GLY A 195 -2.06 -13.97 2.48
N ILE A 196 -2.37 -14.74 1.43
CA ILE A 196 -1.93 -14.46 0.05
C ILE A 196 -3.01 -13.64 -0.64
N LEU A 197 -2.73 -12.36 -0.89
CA LEU A 197 -3.66 -11.43 -1.56
C LEU A 197 -3.33 -11.39 -3.06
N ILE A 198 -4.31 -11.82 -3.88
CA ILE A 198 -4.20 -11.81 -5.35
C ILE A 198 -5.15 -10.75 -5.88
N LYS A 199 -4.67 -9.86 -6.76
CA LYS A 199 -5.43 -8.70 -7.29
C LYS A 199 -6.59 -9.05 -8.21
N GLY A 200 -6.93 -10.31 -8.41
CA GLY A 200 -8.07 -10.74 -9.22
C GLY A 200 -7.84 -12.04 -9.98
N GLY A 201 -8.89 -12.52 -10.63
CA GLY A 201 -8.89 -13.81 -11.31
C GLY A 201 -7.90 -13.90 -12.47
N THR A 202 -7.65 -12.79 -13.18
CA THR A 202 -6.66 -12.72 -14.26
C THR A 202 -5.29 -13.15 -13.78
N TYR A 203 -4.81 -12.59 -12.66
CA TYR A 203 -3.48 -12.90 -12.10
C TYR A 203 -3.40 -14.33 -11.58
N LEU A 204 -4.50 -14.87 -11.05
CA LEU A 204 -4.57 -16.27 -10.63
C LEU A 204 -4.44 -17.22 -11.85
N GLU A 205 -5.10 -16.93 -12.96
CA GLU A 205 -5.00 -17.72 -14.20
C GLU A 205 -3.63 -17.61 -14.85
N GLU A 206 -3.06 -16.40 -14.92
CA GLU A 206 -1.75 -16.13 -15.55
C GLU A 206 -0.58 -16.69 -14.73
N ALA A 207 -0.77 -16.97 -13.45
CA ALA A 207 0.27 -17.53 -12.59
C ALA A 207 0.88 -18.84 -13.17
N ARG A 208 0.12 -19.61 -13.92
CA ARG A 208 0.61 -20.82 -14.63
C ARG A 208 1.61 -20.55 -15.75
N SER A 209 1.65 -19.34 -16.29
CA SER A 209 2.47 -18.96 -17.46
C SER A 209 3.60 -17.99 -17.11
N LEU A 210 3.90 -17.80 -15.80
CA LEU A 210 4.99 -16.94 -15.35
C LEU A 210 6.32 -17.35 -15.96
N ARG A 211 7.04 -16.37 -16.53
CA ARG A 211 8.39 -16.54 -17.09
C ARG A 211 9.43 -15.70 -16.37
N ALA A 212 9.00 -14.65 -15.68
CA ALA A 212 9.84 -13.77 -14.90
C ALA A 212 9.09 -13.32 -13.65
N VAL A 213 9.82 -13.11 -12.55
CA VAL A 213 9.28 -12.61 -11.29
C VAL A 213 10.09 -11.38 -10.90
N ALA A 214 9.40 -10.26 -10.68
CA ALA A 214 9.97 -9.06 -10.07
C ALA A 214 9.54 -9.02 -8.62
N LEU A 215 10.52 -8.92 -7.72
CA LEU A 215 10.27 -8.90 -6.27
C LEU A 215 10.60 -7.52 -5.72
N ASP A 216 9.74 -7.00 -4.87
CA ASP A 216 10.05 -5.83 -4.06
C ASP A 216 11.11 -6.19 -3.00
N LYS A 217 11.96 -5.22 -2.64
CA LYS A 217 13.01 -5.42 -1.65
C LYS A 217 12.45 -5.28 -0.23
N THR A 218 11.83 -4.14 0.05
CA THR A 218 11.51 -3.73 1.43
C THR A 218 10.20 -4.38 1.90
N GLY A 219 10.25 -5.15 2.99
CA GLY A 219 9.08 -5.89 3.48
C GLY A 219 8.75 -7.17 2.71
N THR A 220 9.46 -7.47 1.59
CA THR A 220 9.32 -8.70 0.79
C THR A 220 10.57 -9.58 0.89
N LEU A 221 11.73 -9.06 0.47
CA LEU A 221 13.02 -9.75 0.62
C LEU A 221 13.69 -9.42 1.95
N THR A 222 13.31 -8.32 2.57
CA THR A 222 13.79 -7.86 3.88
C THR A 222 12.60 -7.69 4.83
N GLU A 223 12.85 -7.68 6.13
CA GLU A 223 11.82 -7.46 7.14
C GLU A 223 11.36 -5.99 7.24
N GLY A 224 11.99 -5.08 6.48
CA GLY A 224 11.71 -3.65 6.55
C GLY A 224 12.15 -2.99 7.86
N LYS A 225 12.91 -3.70 8.68
CA LYS A 225 13.43 -3.22 9.97
C LYS A 225 14.95 -3.35 9.99
N PRO A 226 15.70 -2.25 10.22
CA PRO A 226 17.13 -2.32 10.43
C PRO A 226 17.47 -3.18 11.65
N SER A 227 18.56 -3.94 11.55
CA SER A 227 19.15 -4.67 12.68
C SER A 227 20.67 -4.53 12.64
N LEU A 228 21.30 -4.44 13.81
CA LEU A 228 22.75 -4.45 13.91
C LEU A 228 23.24 -5.89 13.66
N VAL A 229 23.98 -6.11 12.58
CA VAL A 229 24.51 -7.44 12.21
C VAL A 229 25.90 -7.64 12.78
N ASP A 230 26.76 -6.62 12.73
CA ASP A 230 28.14 -6.69 13.23
C ASP A 230 28.63 -5.30 13.66
N TRP A 231 29.61 -5.25 14.54
CA TRP A 231 30.28 -4.03 14.97
C TRP A 231 31.73 -4.30 15.34
N GLN A 232 32.58 -3.35 15.13
CA GLN A 232 34.02 -3.47 15.39
C GLN A 232 34.55 -2.20 16.05
N VAL A 233 35.54 -2.37 16.94
CA VAL A 233 36.23 -1.28 17.62
C VAL A 233 37.55 -1.03 16.94
N TRP A 234 37.83 0.24 16.65
CA TRP A 234 39.10 0.67 16.04
C TRP A 234 40.04 1.24 17.09
N ASN A 235 41.33 1.25 16.77
CA ASN A 235 42.40 1.88 17.57
C ASN A 235 42.58 1.33 19.00
N GLY A 236 42.25 0.07 19.27
CA GLY A 236 42.50 -0.56 20.58
C GLY A 236 41.68 0.02 21.74
N ALA A 237 40.60 0.73 21.47
CA ALA A 237 39.70 1.20 22.49
C ALA A 237 39.03 0.02 23.22
N ASP A 238 38.61 0.22 24.47
CA ASP A 238 37.87 -0.78 25.23
C ASP A 238 36.49 -1.04 24.59
N ALA A 239 36.30 -2.25 24.09
CA ALA A 239 35.09 -2.66 23.41
C ALA A 239 33.84 -2.54 24.30
N ALA A 240 33.98 -2.84 25.62
CA ALA A 240 32.84 -2.73 26.54
C ALA A 240 32.43 -1.27 26.75
N ALA A 241 33.41 -0.38 26.90
CA ALA A 241 33.16 1.05 27.05
C ALA A 241 32.56 1.66 25.77
N VAL A 242 33.06 1.33 24.58
CA VAL A 242 32.53 1.82 23.31
C VAL A 242 31.09 1.34 23.11
N ARG A 243 30.83 0.06 23.37
CA ARG A 243 29.50 -0.54 23.31
C ARG A 243 28.50 0.18 24.21
N HIS A 244 28.89 0.41 25.49
CA HIS A 244 28.04 1.10 26.45
C HIS A 244 27.73 2.55 26.03
N LEU A 245 28.73 3.29 25.56
CA LEU A 245 28.56 4.67 25.09
C LEU A 245 27.66 4.73 23.85
N ALA A 246 27.88 3.87 22.87
CA ALA A 246 27.06 3.81 21.66
C ALA A 246 25.61 3.42 21.96
N ALA A 247 25.39 2.39 22.80
CA ALA A 247 24.04 2.00 23.23
C ALA A 247 23.33 3.11 23.99
N SER A 248 24.04 3.83 24.89
CA SER A 248 23.48 4.93 25.68
C SER A 248 23.06 6.10 24.78
N LEU A 249 23.86 6.45 23.79
CA LEU A 249 23.57 7.56 22.88
C LEU A 249 22.47 7.19 21.89
N ALA A 250 22.54 6.01 21.27
CA ALA A 250 21.55 5.50 20.35
C ALA A 250 20.16 5.31 21.00
N GLY A 251 20.13 4.86 22.26
CA GLY A 251 18.89 4.66 23.00
C GLY A 251 18.08 5.92 23.32
N ARG A 252 18.63 7.12 23.03
CA ARG A 252 17.93 8.41 23.17
C ARG A 252 17.21 8.86 21.92
N SER A 253 17.41 8.16 20.80
CA SER A 253 16.83 8.50 19.50
C SER A 253 15.71 7.53 19.12
N ASP A 254 14.63 8.08 18.58
CA ASP A 254 13.53 7.28 17.99
C ASP A 254 13.80 6.83 16.57
N HIS A 255 14.90 7.28 15.95
CA HIS A 255 15.27 6.90 14.60
C HIS A 255 15.49 5.37 14.48
N PRO A 256 14.95 4.69 13.44
CA PRO A 256 15.02 3.23 13.29
C PRO A 256 16.45 2.66 13.37
N VAL A 257 17.42 3.34 12.77
CA VAL A 257 18.84 2.93 12.82
C VAL A 257 19.39 3.01 14.23
N SER A 258 19.11 4.10 14.95
CA SER A 258 19.53 4.25 16.33
C SER A 258 18.92 3.19 17.23
N LYS A 259 17.61 2.89 17.06
CA LYS A 259 16.93 1.79 17.77
C LYS A 259 17.61 0.44 17.49
N ALA A 260 17.95 0.18 16.23
CA ALA A 260 18.65 -1.06 15.84
C ALA A 260 20.03 -1.18 16.51
N ILE A 261 20.79 -0.07 16.56
CA ILE A 261 22.08 0.00 17.24
C ILE A 261 21.90 -0.24 18.74
N ALA A 262 20.98 0.47 19.37
CA ALA A 262 20.71 0.33 20.81
C ALA A 262 20.31 -1.11 21.17
N GLN A 263 19.41 -1.73 20.39
CA GLN A 263 18.96 -3.10 20.59
C GLN A 263 20.08 -4.13 20.35
N GLY A 264 20.85 -3.96 19.28
CA GLY A 264 21.94 -4.89 18.93
C GLY A 264 23.14 -4.81 19.85
N LEU A 265 23.35 -3.65 20.48
CA LEU A 265 24.40 -3.45 21.49
C LEU A 265 23.92 -3.69 22.93
N ALA A 266 22.62 -3.80 23.19
CA ALA A 266 22.09 -4.14 24.50
C ALA A 266 22.53 -5.55 24.90
N ASP A 267 23.10 -5.71 26.09
CA ASP A 267 23.50 -6.99 26.64
C ASP A 267 22.78 -7.24 27.96
N THR A 268 22.38 -8.47 28.19
CA THR A 268 21.61 -8.91 29.36
C THR A 268 22.38 -8.89 30.67
N GLY A 269 23.60 -8.34 30.71
CA GLY A 269 24.45 -8.27 31.91
C GLY A 269 25.15 -6.95 32.13
N GLN A 270 24.84 -5.90 31.34
CA GLN A 270 25.54 -4.63 31.46
C GLN A 270 24.85 -3.62 32.41
N PRO A 271 25.63 -2.66 32.99
CA PRO A 271 25.07 -1.59 33.79
C PRO A 271 24.04 -0.77 32.98
N ALA A 272 23.10 -0.16 33.71
CA ALA A 272 22.09 0.72 33.09
C ALA A 272 22.71 1.74 32.16
N LEU A 273 22.02 2.05 31.05
CA LEU A 273 22.47 3.04 30.08
C LEU A 273 22.89 4.34 30.75
N GLY A 274 24.01 4.91 30.31
CA GLY A 274 24.56 6.15 30.86
C GLY A 274 23.61 7.33 30.65
N THR A 275 23.66 8.28 31.60
CA THR A 275 22.92 9.55 31.46
C THR A 275 23.54 10.34 30.29
N VAL A 276 22.70 10.77 29.35
CA VAL A 276 23.11 11.57 28.20
C VAL A 276 22.57 12.98 28.37
N ASP A 277 23.47 13.94 28.48
CA ASP A 277 23.16 15.37 28.58
C ASP A 277 23.31 16.05 27.21
N GLY A 278 22.50 17.08 26.92
CA GLY A 278 22.62 17.86 25.70
C GLY A 278 22.46 17.02 24.42
N PHE A 279 21.56 16.02 24.49
CA PHE A 279 21.26 15.19 23.31
C PHE A 279 20.69 16.01 22.18
N ALA A 280 21.21 15.82 20.97
CA ALA A 280 20.67 16.43 19.74
C ALA A 280 20.80 15.44 18.56
N ALA A 281 19.74 15.37 17.76
CA ALA A 281 19.79 14.71 16.46
C ALA A 281 20.40 15.67 15.42
N LEU A 282 21.36 15.18 14.64
CA LEU A 282 22.00 15.91 13.55
C LEU A 282 21.43 15.37 12.24
N ALA A 283 20.64 16.16 11.55
CA ALA A 283 19.98 15.74 10.31
C ALA A 283 21.03 15.20 9.30
N GLY A 284 20.84 13.97 8.82
CA GLY A 284 21.74 13.29 7.90
C GLY A 284 23.11 12.91 8.43
N GLN A 285 23.41 13.18 9.72
CA GLN A 285 24.73 12.96 10.30
C GLN A 285 24.72 12.08 11.54
N GLY A 286 23.55 11.77 12.09
CA GLY A 286 23.40 10.91 13.25
C GLY A 286 22.94 11.65 14.53
N VAL A 287 23.50 11.29 15.68
CA VAL A 287 23.11 11.85 16.98
C VAL A 287 24.33 12.25 17.79
N GLN A 288 24.22 13.29 18.62
CA GLN A 288 25.28 13.73 19.53
C GLN A 288 24.75 13.88 20.95
N GLY A 289 25.65 13.81 21.91
CA GLY A 289 25.35 14.06 23.33
C GLY A 289 26.60 14.00 24.19
N ARG A 290 26.43 14.34 25.47
CA ARG A 290 27.50 14.27 26.48
C ARG A 290 27.23 13.13 27.44
N ILE A 291 28.25 12.31 27.68
CA ILE A 291 28.21 11.25 28.70
C ILE A 291 29.42 11.42 29.59
N ALA A 292 29.22 11.50 30.89
CA ALA A 292 30.26 11.77 31.88
C ALA A 292 31.13 13.00 31.52
N GLY A 293 30.48 14.08 31.07
CA GLY A 293 31.13 15.35 30.69
C GLY A 293 31.89 15.38 29.37
N LYS A 294 31.98 14.25 28.63
CA LYS A 294 32.62 14.17 27.31
C LYS A 294 31.58 14.15 26.22
N SER A 295 31.86 14.86 25.11
CA SER A 295 30.98 14.87 23.93
C SER A 295 31.27 13.68 23.03
N TYR A 296 30.19 13.04 22.54
CA TYR A 296 30.24 11.92 21.61
C TYR A 296 29.28 12.17 20.46
N VAL A 297 29.59 11.62 19.31
CA VAL A 297 28.77 11.62 18.09
C VAL A 297 28.65 10.18 17.62
N LEU A 298 27.45 9.76 17.19
CA LEU A 298 27.16 8.44 16.68
C LEU A 298 26.44 8.58 15.34
#